data_02321b950bf6247016644f2ec267b113
#
_entry.id   02321b950bf6247016644f2ec267b113
#
_cell.length_a   1.000
_cell.length_b   1.000
_cell.length_c   1.000
_cell.angle_alpha   90.00
_cell.angle_beta   90.00
_cell.angle_gamma   90.00
#
_symmetry.space_group_name_H-M   'P 1'
#
loop_
_entity.id
_entity.type
_entity.pdbx_description
1 polymer ?
#
loop_
_entity_poly.entity_id
_entity_poly.type
_entity_poly.pdbx_seq_one_letter_code
_entity_poly.pdbx_strand_id
1 'polypeptide(L)'
;MVSATTQLKLRAADGKKYNTDVLDAKGIVLLAKSVSNQRAMAFLDWLTYSDSTLDGQSRKKAYALFESKLIDSIPVGTVKGLQQIHSLLFGGLYDFAGKIRTKTISKGGFTFCLHEYLPKQLEIVERMPETTFDEIADKYVEMNVCHPFMEGNGRATRIWLDLMLKARLQRCVDWSKINKNDYLQAMTLSVADATRIKTLLQGALTDRINDREMFMKGIDYSYYYEQQE
;
A
#
# COMPACT_ATOMS: atom_id res chain seq x y z
N MET A 1 5.43 27.53 31.01
CA MET A 1 4.71 26.61 30.10
C MET A 1 4.95 27.04 28.67
N VAL A 2 5.65 26.26 27.87
CA VAL A 2 5.82 26.55 26.44
C VAL A 2 4.47 26.22 25.79
N SER A 3 3.83 27.21 25.15
CA SER A 3 2.60 26.98 24.38
C SER A 3 2.90 26.02 23.25
N ALA A 4 2.34 24.82 23.28
CA ALA A 4 2.47 23.81 22.23
C ALA A 4 1.56 24.10 21.01
N THR A 5 0.80 25.20 21.05
CA THR A 5 -0.14 25.60 20.01
C THR A 5 0.34 26.86 19.29
N THR A 6 0.18 26.88 17.98
CA THR A 6 0.37 28.04 17.11
C THR A 6 -0.93 28.36 16.43
N GLN A 7 -1.28 29.64 16.28
CA GLN A 7 -2.48 30.06 15.56
C GLN A 7 -2.17 30.32 14.07
N LEU A 8 -2.92 29.66 13.20
CA LEU A 8 -2.88 29.89 11.77
C LEU A 8 -4.25 30.34 11.26
N LYS A 9 -4.26 31.24 10.24
CA LYS A 9 -5.48 31.58 9.52
C LYS A 9 -5.78 30.52 8.47
N LEU A 10 -6.62 29.54 8.80
CA LEU A 10 -7.02 28.46 7.89
C LEU A 10 -8.35 28.80 7.22
N ARG A 11 -8.51 28.34 5.97
CA ARG A 11 -9.75 28.52 5.21
C ARG A 11 -10.71 27.38 5.55
N ALA A 12 -11.91 27.75 5.99
CA ALA A 12 -12.99 26.80 6.27
C ALA A 12 -13.83 26.47 5.01
N ALA A 13 -14.73 25.51 5.11
CA ALA A 13 -15.59 25.08 4.01
C ALA A 13 -16.54 26.19 3.49
N ASP A 14 -16.84 27.21 4.31
CA ASP A 14 -17.62 28.39 3.94
C ASP A 14 -16.81 29.45 3.15
N GLY A 15 -15.53 29.14 2.87
CA GLY A 15 -14.61 30.00 2.13
C GLY A 15 -13.97 31.13 2.96
N LYS A 16 -14.36 31.32 4.21
CA LYS A 16 -13.78 32.34 5.12
C LYS A 16 -12.53 31.80 5.82
N LYS A 17 -11.69 32.74 6.30
CA LYS A 17 -10.49 32.41 7.08
C LYS A 17 -10.75 32.64 8.57
N TYR A 18 -10.46 31.63 9.37
CA TYR A 18 -10.58 31.67 10.83
C TYR A 18 -9.21 31.45 11.47
N ASN A 19 -8.97 32.09 12.61
CA ASN A 19 -7.84 31.76 13.46
C ASN A 19 -8.11 30.37 14.05
N THR A 20 -7.22 29.45 13.76
CA THR A 20 -7.31 28.03 14.15
C THR A 20 -6.07 27.66 14.94
N ASP A 21 -6.26 27.10 16.12
CA ASP A 21 -5.15 26.54 16.89
C ASP A 21 -4.63 25.28 16.20
N VAL A 22 -3.34 25.25 15.91
CA VAL A 22 -2.66 24.12 15.29
C VAL A 22 -1.53 23.63 16.18
N LEU A 23 -1.26 22.35 16.10
CA LEU A 23 -0.15 21.70 16.82
C LEU A 23 0.86 21.20 15.79
N ASP A 24 2.14 21.39 16.09
CA ASP A 24 3.19 20.66 15.41
C ASP A 24 3.25 19.20 15.90
N ALA A 25 4.12 18.37 15.30
CA ALA A 25 4.25 16.97 15.68
C ALA A 25 4.59 16.79 17.19
N LYS A 26 5.37 17.70 17.76
CA LYS A 26 5.71 17.68 19.20
C LYS A 26 4.50 18.01 20.06
N GLY A 27 3.72 19.00 19.66
CA GLY A 27 2.48 19.39 20.35
C GLY A 27 1.44 18.28 20.32
N ILE A 28 1.31 17.57 19.20
CA ILE A 28 0.42 16.40 19.07
C ILE A 28 0.85 15.28 20.03
N VAL A 29 2.15 14.97 20.11
CA VAL A 29 2.68 13.98 21.07
C VAL A 29 2.39 14.39 22.52
N LEU A 30 2.58 15.66 22.87
CA LEU A 30 2.30 16.16 24.22
C LEU A 30 0.83 16.06 24.57
N LEU A 31 -0.06 16.43 23.64
CA LEU A 31 -1.51 16.30 23.80
C LEU A 31 -1.93 14.84 23.99
N ALA A 32 -1.45 13.95 23.13
CA ALA A 32 -1.78 12.52 23.20
C ALA A 32 -1.28 11.88 24.51
N LYS A 33 -0.12 12.28 25.03
CA LYS A 33 0.38 11.85 26.35
C LYS A 33 -0.47 12.36 27.53
N SER A 34 -1.16 13.48 27.36
CA SER A 34 -2.07 14.01 28.39
C SER A 34 -3.43 13.32 28.44
N VAL A 35 -3.76 12.52 27.43
CA VAL A 35 -5.02 11.80 27.32
C VAL A 35 -4.85 10.33 27.72
N SER A 36 -5.32 9.97 28.91
CA SER A 36 -5.17 8.61 29.44
C SER A 36 -6.26 7.67 28.90
N ASN A 37 -6.19 7.33 27.62
CA ASN A 37 -7.03 6.30 27.05
C ASN A 37 -6.28 5.42 26.05
N GLN A 38 -6.78 4.21 25.83
CA GLN A 38 -6.15 3.21 24.98
C GLN A 38 -5.93 3.67 23.53
N ARG A 39 -6.83 4.50 22.98
CA ARG A 39 -6.69 5.04 21.60
C ARG A 39 -5.57 6.07 21.51
N ALA A 40 -5.43 6.93 22.52
CA ALA A 40 -4.33 7.90 22.58
C ALA A 40 -2.97 7.21 22.74
N MET A 41 -2.90 6.14 23.54
CA MET A 41 -1.70 5.31 23.68
C MET A 41 -1.35 4.62 22.36
N ALA A 42 -2.31 3.98 21.70
CA ALA A 42 -2.10 3.35 20.41
C ALA A 42 -1.66 4.36 19.34
N PHE A 43 -2.19 5.59 19.37
CA PHE A 43 -1.78 6.67 18.47
C PHE A 43 -0.34 7.12 18.75
N LEU A 44 0.05 7.24 20.03
CA LEU A 44 1.43 7.57 20.42
C LEU A 44 2.41 6.48 20.00
N ASP A 45 2.06 5.22 20.22
CA ASP A 45 2.86 4.06 19.79
C ASP A 45 3.03 4.07 18.28
N TRP A 46 1.94 4.30 17.54
CA TRP A 46 1.98 4.45 16.09
C TRP A 46 2.89 5.61 15.65
N LEU A 47 2.76 6.78 16.28
CA LEU A 47 3.54 7.98 15.92
C LEU A 47 5.03 7.81 16.23
N THR A 48 5.35 7.16 17.36
CA THR A 48 6.72 6.97 17.85
C THR A 48 7.41 5.80 17.15
N TYR A 49 6.68 4.69 16.99
CA TYR A 49 7.22 3.46 16.41
C TYR A 49 7.33 3.53 14.89
N SER A 50 6.38 4.19 14.21
CA SER A 50 6.38 4.34 12.76
C SER A 50 7.57 5.13 12.21
N ASP A 51 8.25 5.92 13.04
CA ASP A 51 9.41 6.73 12.61
C ASP A 51 10.74 5.97 12.65
N SER A 52 10.83 4.90 13.44
CA SER A 52 12.10 4.19 13.68
C SER A 52 12.22 2.88 12.91
N THR A 53 11.12 2.27 12.51
CA THR A 53 11.12 1.00 11.77
C THR A 53 11.10 1.21 10.26
N LEU A 54 11.67 0.25 9.50
CA LEU A 54 11.59 0.25 8.03
C LEU A 54 10.12 0.27 7.55
N ASP A 55 9.26 -0.51 8.20
CA ASP A 55 7.83 -0.56 7.88
C ASP A 55 7.12 0.77 8.18
N GLY A 56 7.43 1.40 9.31
CA GLY A 56 6.88 2.71 9.64
C GLY A 56 7.30 3.79 8.65
N GLN A 57 8.59 3.82 8.29
CA GLN A 57 9.11 4.77 7.30
C GLN A 57 8.52 4.54 5.92
N SER A 58 8.46 3.30 5.44
CA SER A 58 7.87 2.99 4.13
C SER A 58 6.36 3.25 4.09
N ARG A 59 5.64 3.03 5.20
CA ARG A 59 4.21 3.37 5.31
C ARG A 59 3.96 4.87 5.19
N LYS A 60 4.79 5.71 5.82
CA LYS A 60 4.74 7.17 5.64
C LYS A 60 4.96 7.59 4.18
N LYS A 61 5.90 6.93 3.49
CA LYS A 61 6.13 7.15 2.06
C LYS A 61 4.91 6.74 1.22
N ALA A 62 4.22 5.65 1.59
CA ALA A 62 2.98 5.24 0.93
C ALA A 62 1.87 6.27 1.12
N TYR A 63 1.70 6.85 2.31
CA TYR A 63 0.76 7.96 2.51
C TYR A 63 1.14 9.18 1.67
N ALA A 64 2.42 9.55 1.66
CA ALA A 64 2.93 10.69 0.88
C ALA A 64 2.72 10.49 -0.63
N LEU A 65 2.71 9.27 -1.14
CA LEU A 65 2.43 8.94 -2.53
C LEU A 65 1.04 9.42 -2.97
N PHE A 66 0.04 9.30 -2.11
CA PHE A 66 -1.30 9.84 -2.35
C PHE A 66 -1.35 11.36 -2.15
N GLU A 67 -0.83 11.87 -1.02
CA GLU A 67 -0.88 13.29 -0.65
C GLU A 67 -0.17 14.19 -1.68
N SER A 68 0.93 13.72 -2.25
CA SER A 68 1.69 14.44 -3.29
C SER A 68 1.11 14.29 -4.69
N LYS A 69 0.09 13.45 -4.88
CA LYS A 69 -0.48 13.06 -6.18
C LYS A 69 0.52 12.39 -7.13
N LEU A 70 1.68 11.97 -6.66
CA LEU A 70 2.64 11.21 -7.47
C LEU A 70 2.05 9.89 -7.97
N ILE A 71 1.09 9.34 -7.24
CA ILE A 71 0.35 8.14 -7.64
C ILE A 71 -0.32 8.29 -9.00
N ASP A 72 -0.79 9.49 -9.37
CA ASP A 72 -1.49 9.76 -10.62
C ASP A 72 -0.55 9.77 -11.85
N SER A 73 0.77 9.86 -11.63
CA SER A 73 1.79 9.84 -12.69
C SER A 73 2.37 8.45 -12.97
N ILE A 74 1.97 7.43 -12.21
CA ILE A 74 2.50 6.07 -12.33
C ILE A 74 1.91 5.37 -13.56
N PRO A 75 2.74 4.78 -14.46
CA PRO A 75 2.25 3.98 -15.58
C PRO A 75 1.46 2.76 -15.11
N VAL A 76 0.15 2.77 -15.39
CA VAL A 76 -0.79 1.75 -14.90
C VAL A 76 -0.54 0.41 -15.61
N GLY A 77 -0.59 -0.70 -14.88
CA GLY A 77 -0.51 -2.06 -15.41
C GLY A 77 0.86 -2.47 -15.95
N THR A 78 1.88 -1.61 -15.85
CA THR A 78 3.22 -1.87 -16.40
C THR A 78 4.20 -2.33 -15.32
N VAL A 79 5.22 -3.07 -15.72
CA VAL A 79 6.37 -3.44 -14.85
C VAL A 79 7.09 -2.18 -14.38
N LYS A 80 7.26 -1.20 -15.26
CA LYS A 80 7.86 0.10 -14.92
C LYS A 80 7.07 0.84 -13.84
N GLY A 81 5.75 0.82 -13.91
CA GLY A 81 4.89 1.41 -12.89
C GLY A 81 5.04 0.72 -11.54
N LEU A 82 5.10 -0.61 -11.52
CA LEU A 82 5.36 -1.38 -10.30
C LEU A 82 6.74 -1.08 -9.70
N GLN A 83 7.78 -0.96 -10.54
CA GLN A 83 9.12 -0.56 -10.10
C GLN A 83 9.12 0.86 -9.51
N GLN A 84 8.36 1.78 -10.11
CA GLN A 84 8.22 3.14 -9.60
C GLN A 84 7.51 3.17 -8.24
N ILE A 85 6.41 2.42 -8.06
CA ILE A 85 5.73 2.26 -6.77
C ILE A 85 6.74 1.76 -5.73
N HIS A 86 7.44 0.66 -6.02
CA HIS A 86 8.41 0.07 -5.12
C HIS A 86 9.55 1.05 -4.76
N SER A 87 10.06 1.79 -5.74
CA SER A 87 11.07 2.83 -5.51
C SER A 87 10.58 3.95 -4.61
N LEU A 88 9.33 4.41 -4.79
CA LEU A 88 8.72 5.44 -3.96
C LEU A 88 8.49 4.98 -2.52
N LEU A 89 8.09 3.73 -2.31
CA LEU A 89 7.89 3.15 -0.98
C LEU A 89 9.20 2.92 -0.22
N PHE A 90 10.23 2.44 -0.89
CA PHE A 90 11.43 1.89 -0.26
C PHE A 90 12.73 2.63 -0.59
N GLY A 91 12.69 3.67 -1.41
CA GLY A 91 13.86 4.49 -1.75
C GLY A 91 14.51 5.09 -0.49
N GLY A 92 15.83 4.89 -0.35
CA GLY A 92 16.57 5.28 0.86
C GLY A 92 16.40 4.34 2.06
N LEU A 93 15.55 3.29 1.94
CA LEU A 93 15.37 2.26 2.96
C LEU A 93 16.03 0.93 2.54
N TYR A 94 15.98 0.63 1.24
CA TYR A 94 16.64 -0.53 0.64
C TYR A 94 17.47 -0.11 -0.57
N ASP A 95 18.68 -0.65 -0.72
CA ASP A 95 19.56 -0.40 -1.86
C ASP A 95 18.98 -0.95 -3.17
N PHE A 96 18.08 -1.92 -3.08
CA PHE A 96 17.39 -2.54 -4.21
C PHE A 96 16.01 -1.92 -4.51
N ALA A 97 15.64 -0.79 -3.89
CA ALA A 97 14.35 -0.16 -4.13
C ALA A 97 14.11 0.10 -5.64
N GLY A 98 13.01 -0.43 -6.17
CA GLY A 98 12.66 -0.34 -7.59
C GLY A 98 13.45 -1.24 -8.53
N LYS A 99 14.42 -2.02 -8.05
CA LYS A 99 15.26 -2.92 -8.88
C LYS A 99 14.72 -4.33 -8.88
N ILE A 100 14.57 -4.91 -10.07
CA ILE A 100 14.22 -6.32 -10.22
C ILE A 100 15.34 -7.18 -9.62
N ARG A 101 14.95 -8.18 -8.83
CA ARG A 101 15.90 -9.08 -8.17
C ARG A 101 16.69 -9.93 -9.16
N THR A 102 17.91 -10.24 -8.79
CA THR A 102 18.83 -11.11 -9.52
C THR A 102 19.12 -12.43 -8.79
N LYS A 103 18.27 -12.76 -7.79
CA LYS A 103 18.38 -13.99 -7.01
C LYS A 103 16.99 -14.65 -6.91
N THR A 104 16.98 -15.97 -6.88
CA THR A 104 15.75 -16.73 -6.56
C THR A 104 15.44 -16.59 -5.08
N ILE A 105 14.16 -16.41 -4.77
CA ILE A 105 13.66 -16.25 -3.40
C ILE A 105 12.52 -17.23 -3.14
N SER A 106 12.35 -17.60 -1.87
CA SER A 106 11.28 -18.48 -1.39
C SER A 106 10.69 -17.94 -0.11
N LYS A 107 9.42 -18.19 0.14
CA LYS A 107 8.72 -17.82 1.38
C LYS A 107 7.71 -18.92 1.73
N GLY A 108 7.70 -19.38 2.98
CA GLY A 108 6.72 -20.37 3.44
C GLY A 108 6.74 -21.69 2.67
N GLY A 109 7.90 -22.12 2.18
CA GLY A 109 8.04 -23.34 1.38
C GLY A 109 7.68 -23.18 -0.11
N PHE A 110 7.20 -22.02 -0.53
CA PHE A 110 6.94 -21.71 -1.93
C PHE A 110 8.13 -20.98 -2.55
N THR A 111 8.60 -21.47 -3.71
CA THR A 111 9.65 -20.82 -4.53
C THR A 111 8.99 -20.01 -5.62
N PHE A 112 9.23 -18.69 -5.61
CA PHE A 112 8.74 -17.78 -6.64
C PHE A 112 9.46 -17.99 -7.97
N CYS A 113 9.07 -17.30 -9.02
CA CYS A 113 9.67 -17.36 -10.32
C CYS A 113 11.21 -17.35 -10.21
N LEU A 114 11.90 -18.30 -10.84
CA LEU A 114 13.37 -18.34 -10.84
C LEU A 114 13.91 -17.06 -11.49
N HIS A 115 14.96 -16.50 -10.92
CA HIS A 115 15.47 -15.18 -11.36
C HIS A 115 15.90 -15.16 -12.84
N GLU A 116 16.34 -16.30 -13.37
CA GLU A 116 16.75 -16.48 -14.77
C GLU A 116 15.57 -16.29 -15.75
N TYR A 117 14.37 -16.71 -15.34
CA TYR A 117 13.15 -16.59 -16.15
C TYR A 117 12.35 -15.31 -15.84
N LEU A 118 12.68 -14.62 -14.74
CA LEU A 118 11.92 -13.48 -14.26
C LEU A 118 11.79 -12.35 -15.31
N PRO A 119 12.83 -11.94 -16.05
CA PRO A 119 12.68 -10.91 -17.08
C PRO A 119 11.65 -11.29 -18.15
N LYS A 120 11.69 -12.54 -18.60
CA LYS A 120 10.74 -13.04 -19.61
C LYS A 120 9.33 -13.15 -19.08
N GLN A 121 9.17 -13.63 -17.85
CA GLN A 121 7.87 -13.73 -17.21
C GLN A 121 7.24 -12.34 -16.98
N LEU A 122 8.03 -11.35 -16.59
CA LEU A 122 7.56 -9.97 -16.44
C LEU A 122 7.06 -9.38 -17.77
N GLU A 123 7.72 -9.66 -18.90
CA GLU A 123 7.22 -9.27 -20.24
C GLU A 123 5.86 -9.92 -20.55
N ILE A 124 5.68 -11.19 -20.16
CA ILE A 124 4.41 -11.91 -20.37
C ILE A 124 3.31 -11.25 -19.53
N VAL A 125 3.56 -11.05 -18.23
CA VAL A 125 2.59 -10.42 -17.31
C VAL A 125 2.23 -9.00 -17.77
N GLU A 126 3.21 -8.22 -18.23
CA GLU A 126 2.94 -6.86 -18.72
C GLU A 126 1.95 -6.85 -19.90
N ARG A 127 2.01 -7.86 -20.78
CA ARG A 127 1.13 -8.01 -21.95
C ARG A 127 -0.22 -8.65 -21.65
N MET A 128 -0.43 -9.16 -20.43
CA MET A 128 -1.75 -9.72 -20.07
C MET A 128 -2.84 -8.66 -20.18
N PRO A 129 -4.05 -9.03 -20.60
CA PRO A 129 -5.18 -8.13 -20.67
C PRO A 129 -5.57 -7.61 -19.29
N GLU A 130 -6.18 -6.42 -19.25
CA GLU A 130 -6.57 -5.74 -18.01
C GLU A 130 -7.85 -4.91 -18.20
N THR A 131 -8.80 -5.41 -19.01
CA THR A 131 -10.05 -4.71 -19.33
C THR A 131 -11.20 -5.10 -18.42
N THR A 132 -11.18 -6.33 -17.90
CA THR A 132 -12.17 -6.87 -16.97
C THR A 132 -11.57 -7.11 -15.58
N PHE A 133 -12.43 -7.29 -14.58
CA PHE A 133 -11.99 -7.64 -13.24
C PHE A 133 -11.20 -8.96 -13.22
N ASP A 134 -11.67 -9.97 -13.92
CA ASP A 134 -11.03 -11.29 -13.97
C ASP A 134 -9.62 -11.20 -14.58
N GLU A 135 -9.46 -10.47 -15.67
CA GLU A 135 -8.17 -10.23 -16.31
C GLU A 135 -7.19 -9.48 -15.39
N ILE A 136 -7.68 -8.44 -14.71
CA ILE A 136 -6.86 -7.69 -13.74
C ILE A 136 -6.45 -8.56 -12.56
N ALA A 137 -7.36 -9.39 -12.05
CA ALA A 137 -7.07 -10.30 -10.95
C ALA A 137 -6.07 -11.40 -11.36
N ASP A 138 -6.19 -11.97 -12.56
CA ASP A 138 -5.23 -12.93 -13.10
C ASP A 138 -3.85 -12.30 -13.26
N LYS A 139 -3.79 -11.10 -13.84
CA LYS A 139 -2.54 -10.34 -13.98
C LYS A 139 -1.89 -10.03 -12.62
N TYR A 140 -2.69 -9.72 -11.62
CA TYR A 140 -2.22 -9.52 -10.24
C TYR A 140 -1.65 -10.79 -9.61
N VAL A 141 -2.32 -11.93 -9.79
CA VAL A 141 -1.87 -13.25 -9.32
C VAL A 141 -0.53 -13.62 -9.97
N GLU A 142 -0.42 -13.48 -11.29
CA GLU A 142 0.81 -13.77 -12.02
C GLU A 142 1.97 -12.87 -11.59
N MET A 143 1.70 -11.58 -11.34
CA MET A 143 2.72 -10.67 -10.79
C MET A 143 3.16 -11.09 -9.37
N ASN A 144 2.24 -11.61 -8.56
CA ASN A 144 2.60 -12.16 -7.25
C ASN A 144 3.45 -13.43 -7.37
N VAL A 145 3.21 -14.30 -8.35
CA VAL A 145 4.08 -15.45 -8.65
C VAL A 145 5.48 -15.00 -9.12
N CYS A 146 5.54 -13.95 -9.93
CA CYS A 146 6.82 -13.34 -10.32
C CYS A 146 7.62 -12.86 -9.11
N HIS A 147 6.99 -12.19 -8.15
CA HIS A 147 7.61 -11.64 -6.94
C HIS A 147 8.90 -10.87 -7.25
N PRO A 148 8.83 -9.76 -8.02
CA PRO A 148 10.00 -9.23 -8.73
C PRO A 148 11.05 -8.56 -7.85
N PHE A 149 10.78 -8.28 -6.59
CA PHE A 149 11.70 -7.60 -5.67
C PHE A 149 12.21 -8.54 -4.57
N MET A 150 13.31 -8.16 -3.93
CA MET A 150 13.86 -8.93 -2.81
C MET A 150 12.97 -8.88 -1.56
N GLU A 151 12.26 -7.76 -1.33
CA GLU A 151 11.32 -7.53 -0.24
C GLU A 151 10.27 -6.50 -0.68
N GLY A 152 9.13 -6.39 0.02
CA GLY A 152 8.11 -5.36 -0.24
C GLY A 152 7.17 -5.61 -1.42
N ASN A 153 7.21 -6.81 -2.00
CA ASN A 153 6.38 -7.17 -3.16
C ASN A 153 4.89 -6.98 -2.88
N GLY A 154 4.37 -7.56 -1.80
CA GLY A 154 2.94 -7.47 -1.47
C GLY A 154 2.47 -6.02 -1.32
N ARG A 155 3.25 -5.18 -0.63
CA ARG A 155 2.93 -3.76 -0.43
C ARG A 155 2.87 -2.99 -1.74
N ALA A 156 3.81 -3.23 -2.65
CA ALA A 156 3.85 -2.58 -3.95
C ALA A 156 2.76 -3.10 -4.91
N THR A 157 2.56 -4.43 -4.97
CA THR A 157 1.60 -5.04 -5.91
C THR A 157 0.15 -4.76 -5.54
N ARG A 158 -0.20 -4.57 -4.25
CA ARG A 158 -1.57 -4.14 -3.87
C ARG A 158 -1.90 -2.73 -4.34
N ILE A 159 -0.96 -1.80 -4.28
CA ILE A 159 -1.13 -0.45 -4.86
C ILE A 159 -1.25 -0.55 -6.39
N TRP A 160 -0.43 -1.37 -7.02
CA TRP A 160 -0.46 -1.60 -8.47
C TRP A 160 -1.79 -2.19 -8.95
N LEU A 161 -2.37 -3.14 -8.18
CA LEU A 161 -3.72 -3.67 -8.43
C LEU A 161 -4.78 -2.56 -8.36
N ASP A 162 -4.77 -1.76 -7.29
CA ASP A 162 -5.74 -0.68 -7.11
C ASP A 162 -5.65 0.37 -8.22
N LEU A 163 -4.44 0.65 -8.74
CA LEU A 163 -4.29 1.54 -9.90
C LEU A 163 -4.92 0.98 -11.17
N MET A 164 -4.78 -0.32 -11.46
CA MET A 164 -5.43 -0.97 -12.60
C MET A 164 -6.96 -0.95 -12.44
N LEU A 165 -7.46 -1.36 -11.29
CA LEU A 165 -8.90 -1.34 -10.98
C LEU A 165 -9.48 0.07 -11.11
N LYS A 166 -8.78 1.09 -10.58
CA LYS A 166 -9.18 2.49 -10.69
C LYS A 166 -9.25 2.95 -12.15
N ALA A 167 -8.20 2.67 -12.91
CA ALA A 167 -8.08 3.16 -14.30
C ALA A 167 -9.08 2.49 -15.24
N ARG A 168 -9.33 1.19 -15.07
CA ARG A 168 -10.14 0.40 -16.01
C ARG A 168 -11.60 0.28 -15.59
N LEU A 169 -11.86 0.13 -14.29
CA LEU A 169 -13.19 -0.22 -13.76
C LEU A 169 -13.81 0.85 -12.87
N GLN A 170 -13.08 1.93 -12.57
CA GLN A 170 -13.48 2.93 -11.58
C GLN A 170 -13.84 2.29 -10.23
N ARG A 171 -12.99 1.35 -9.78
CA ARG A 171 -13.09 0.62 -8.51
C ARG A 171 -11.72 0.57 -7.83
N CYS A 172 -11.71 0.32 -6.54
CA CYS A 172 -10.53 -0.09 -5.77
C CYS A 172 -10.96 -1.12 -4.73
N VAL A 173 -10.00 -1.72 -4.03
CA VAL A 173 -10.28 -2.72 -3.00
C VAL A 173 -10.42 -2.04 -1.64
N ASP A 174 -11.54 -2.26 -0.95
CA ASP A 174 -11.64 -1.99 0.49
C ASP A 174 -10.95 -3.13 1.27
N TRP A 175 -9.65 -3.01 1.44
CA TRP A 175 -8.82 -4.02 2.10
C TRP A 175 -9.29 -4.36 3.52
N SER A 176 -10.05 -3.49 4.17
CA SER A 176 -10.59 -3.75 5.51
C SER A 176 -11.69 -4.80 5.55
N LYS A 177 -12.27 -5.14 4.40
CA LYS A 177 -13.27 -6.21 4.27
C LYS A 177 -12.66 -7.59 4.09
N ILE A 178 -11.35 -7.68 3.90
CA ILE A 178 -10.66 -8.95 3.66
C ILE A 178 -9.87 -9.33 4.92
N ASN A 179 -10.14 -10.52 5.45
CA ASN A 179 -9.37 -11.06 6.57
C ASN A 179 -7.95 -11.42 6.11
N LYS A 180 -6.94 -11.13 6.94
CA LYS A 180 -5.52 -11.40 6.67
C LYS A 180 -5.28 -12.87 6.30
N ASN A 181 -5.75 -13.79 7.14
CA ASN A 181 -5.49 -15.22 6.96
C ASN A 181 -6.18 -15.76 5.70
N ASP A 182 -7.42 -15.31 5.43
CA ASP A 182 -8.14 -15.66 4.21
C ASP A 182 -7.41 -15.15 2.96
N TYR A 183 -6.91 -13.90 3.00
CA TYR A 183 -6.15 -13.33 1.90
C TYR A 183 -4.85 -14.11 1.65
N LEU A 184 -4.05 -14.34 2.68
CA LEU A 184 -2.77 -15.04 2.54
C LEU A 184 -2.96 -16.48 2.04
N GLN A 185 -3.97 -17.19 2.57
CA GLN A 185 -4.31 -18.53 2.12
C GLN A 185 -4.80 -18.53 0.67
N ALA A 186 -5.68 -17.59 0.30
CA ALA A 186 -6.17 -17.46 -1.07
C ALA A 186 -5.04 -17.13 -2.07
N MET A 187 -4.09 -16.28 -1.68
CA MET A 187 -2.90 -15.98 -2.49
C MET A 187 -1.97 -17.18 -2.64
N THR A 188 -1.80 -17.99 -1.60
CA THR A 188 -1.01 -19.24 -1.70
C THR A 188 -1.66 -20.24 -2.66
N LEU A 189 -2.97 -20.39 -2.60
CA LEU A 189 -3.73 -21.30 -3.47
C LEU A 189 -3.85 -20.79 -4.91
N SER A 190 -3.75 -19.48 -5.12
CA SER A 190 -4.00 -18.84 -6.43
C SER A 190 -3.05 -19.29 -7.54
N VAL A 191 -1.91 -19.86 -7.20
CA VAL A 191 -0.97 -20.48 -8.16
C VAL A 191 -1.62 -21.63 -8.93
N ALA A 192 -2.51 -22.38 -8.28
CA ALA A 192 -3.25 -23.50 -8.89
C ALA A 192 -4.70 -23.11 -9.24
N ASP A 193 -5.34 -22.31 -8.41
CA ASP A 193 -6.73 -21.88 -8.58
C ASP A 193 -6.94 -20.48 -7.99
N ALA A 194 -7.16 -19.51 -8.85
CA ALA A 194 -7.38 -18.11 -8.49
C ALA A 194 -8.82 -17.79 -8.04
N THR A 195 -9.74 -18.75 -8.07
CA THR A 195 -11.17 -18.52 -7.78
C THR A 195 -11.38 -17.87 -6.42
N ARG A 196 -10.69 -18.35 -5.38
CA ARG A 196 -10.86 -17.84 -4.01
C ARG A 196 -10.38 -16.40 -3.87
N ILE A 197 -9.20 -16.07 -4.40
CA ILE A 197 -8.70 -14.69 -4.32
C ILE A 197 -9.55 -13.73 -5.15
N LYS A 198 -10.02 -14.15 -6.32
CA LYS A 198 -10.97 -13.37 -7.14
C LYS A 198 -12.27 -13.08 -6.36
N THR A 199 -12.85 -14.09 -5.72
CA THR A 199 -14.06 -13.93 -4.90
C THR A 199 -13.86 -12.93 -3.76
N LEU A 200 -12.73 -13.02 -3.03
CA LEU A 200 -12.42 -12.10 -1.94
C LEU A 200 -12.25 -10.65 -2.44
N LEU A 201 -11.48 -10.46 -3.51
CA LEU A 201 -11.25 -9.15 -4.09
C LEU A 201 -12.55 -8.54 -4.64
N GLN A 202 -13.35 -9.32 -5.37
CA GLN A 202 -14.61 -8.86 -5.95
C GLN A 202 -15.62 -8.42 -4.89
N GLY A 203 -15.73 -9.19 -3.79
CA GLY A 203 -16.59 -8.87 -2.65
C GLY A 203 -16.16 -7.61 -1.88
N ALA A 204 -14.91 -7.19 -2.05
CA ALA A 204 -14.34 -6.02 -1.38
C ALA A 204 -14.26 -4.78 -2.30
N LEU A 205 -14.70 -4.87 -3.57
CA LEU A 205 -14.66 -3.71 -4.47
C LEU A 205 -15.53 -2.55 -3.96
N THR A 206 -15.04 -1.33 -4.17
CA THR A 206 -15.73 -0.08 -3.85
C THR A 206 -15.48 0.97 -4.94
N ASP A 207 -16.37 1.95 -5.04
CA ASP A 207 -16.24 3.10 -5.94
C ASP A 207 -15.55 4.32 -5.29
N ARG A 208 -15.10 4.20 -4.05
CA ARG A 208 -14.39 5.26 -3.31
C ARG A 208 -12.93 5.45 -3.78
N ILE A 209 -12.72 5.56 -5.08
CA ILE A 209 -11.40 5.55 -5.75
C ILE A 209 -10.52 6.79 -5.50
N ASN A 210 -11.12 7.92 -5.09
CA ASN A 210 -10.41 9.17 -4.78
C ASN A 210 -10.53 9.55 -3.31
N ASP A 211 -10.95 8.62 -2.48
CA ASP A 211 -11.17 8.83 -1.07
C ASP A 211 -9.87 8.62 -0.29
N ARG A 212 -9.42 9.71 0.37
CA ARG A 212 -8.19 9.70 1.16
C ARG A 212 -8.21 8.66 2.28
N GLU A 213 -9.33 8.57 2.99
CA GLU A 213 -9.48 7.62 4.09
C GLU A 213 -9.40 6.18 3.59
N MET A 214 -10.05 5.88 2.45
CA MET A 214 -10.00 4.58 1.81
C MET A 214 -8.57 4.20 1.43
N PHE A 215 -7.81 5.13 0.84
CA PHE A 215 -6.42 4.88 0.47
C PHE A 215 -5.54 4.63 1.71
N MET A 216 -5.63 5.51 2.73
CA MET A 216 -4.83 5.37 3.97
C MET A 216 -5.13 4.06 4.68
N LYS A 217 -6.40 3.70 4.78
CA LYS A 217 -6.86 2.43 5.35
C LYS A 217 -6.34 1.23 4.56
N GLY A 218 -6.35 1.33 3.23
CA GLY A 218 -5.78 0.30 2.35
C GLY A 218 -4.29 0.09 2.60
N ILE A 219 -3.53 1.17 2.78
CA ILE A 219 -2.11 1.09 3.16
C ILE A 219 -1.95 0.39 4.51
N ASP A 220 -2.72 0.78 5.55
CA ASP A 220 -2.61 0.16 6.87
C ASP A 220 -2.87 -1.35 6.83
N TYR A 221 -3.92 -1.79 6.13
CA TYR A 221 -4.19 -3.21 5.94
C TYR A 221 -3.11 -3.92 5.14
N SER A 222 -2.56 -3.26 4.12
CA SER A 222 -1.45 -3.80 3.33
C SER A 222 -0.22 -4.09 4.19
N TYR A 223 0.11 -3.20 5.13
CA TYR A 223 1.21 -3.42 6.08
C TYR A 223 0.86 -4.45 7.15
N TYR A 224 -0.39 -4.47 7.65
CA TYR A 224 -0.87 -5.49 8.58
C TYR A 224 -0.75 -6.91 8.02
N TYR A 225 -0.99 -7.12 6.72
CA TYR A 225 -0.86 -8.44 6.09
C TYR A 225 0.59 -8.96 6.07
N GLU A 226 1.59 -8.08 6.10
CA GLU A 226 3.01 -8.48 6.11
C GLU A 226 3.58 -8.75 7.51
N GLN A 227 2.86 -8.37 8.58
CA GLN A 227 3.31 -8.63 9.94
C GLN A 227 3.29 -10.13 10.22
N GLN A 228 4.38 -10.66 10.77
CA GLN A 228 4.43 -12.02 11.29
C GLN A 228 3.70 -12.04 12.65
N GLU A 229 2.94 -13.09 12.91
CA GLU A 229 2.36 -13.37 14.23
C GLU A 229 3.41 -13.91 15.19
#